data_79bcc37593d7fa9c938cc95e3ec81406
#
_entry.id   79bcc37593d7fa9c938cc95e3ec81406
#
_cell.length_a   1.000
_cell.length_b   1.000
_cell.length_c   1.000
_cell.angle_alpha   90.00
_cell.angle_beta   90.00
_cell.angle_gamma   90.00
#
_symmetry.space_group_name_H-M   'P 1'
#
loop_
_entity.id
_entity.type
_entity.pdbx_description
1 polymer ?
#
loop_
_entity_poly.entity_id
_entity_poly.type
_entity_poly.pdbx_seq_one_letter_code
_entity_poly.pdbx_strand_id
1 'polypeptide(L)'
;MLNQDFVIQSNVRRLLVRSSIDYTRVDIGIVRGVVYLWGVFRMVGITPDRYEARHELTYKDLPTLVKRHHEMMTKTLYTLERRVKGVPGVQDVVFQFSNWKKEKGQWLPVKEAERKEREQ
;
A
#
# COMPACT_ATOMS: atom_id res chain seq x y z
N MET A 1 19.10 24.57 9.96
CA MET A 1 17.63 24.42 9.98
C MET A 1 17.23 23.24 9.10
N LEU A 2 16.53 22.27 9.64
CA LEU A 2 16.08 21.13 8.84
C LEU A 2 14.96 21.57 7.89
N ASN A 3 15.08 21.16 6.63
CA ASN A 3 14.03 21.39 5.65
C ASN A 3 12.75 20.63 6.09
N GLN A 4 11.62 21.30 6.05
CA GLN A 4 10.34 20.74 6.44
C GLN A 4 10.02 19.46 5.64
N ASP A 5 10.34 19.45 4.35
CA ASP A 5 10.14 18.27 3.50
C ASP A 5 10.98 17.08 3.96
N PHE A 6 12.19 17.32 4.46
CA PHE A 6 13.04 16.26 5.00
C PHE A 6 12.41 15.66 6.27
N VAL A 7 11.85 16.50 7.13
CA VAL A 7 11.18 16.04 8.35
C VAL A 7 9.95 15.20 8.00
N ILE A 8 9.16 15.66 7.04
CA ILE A 8 7.98 14.93 6.56
C ILE A 8 8.41 13.58 5.99
N GLN A 9 9.43 13.55 5.15
CA GLN A 9 9.95 12.31 4.55
C GLN A 9 10.36 11.31 5.61
N SER A 10 11.08 11.76 6.63
CA SER A 10 11.51 10.89 7.73
C SER A 10 10.32 10.32 8.49
N ASN A 11 9.30 11.14 8.75
CA ASN A 11 8.10 10.72 9.47
C ASN A 11 7.28 9.73 8.63
N VAL A 12 7.17 9.95 7.33
CA VAL A 12 6.46 9.05 6.43
C VAL A 12 7.18 7.70 6.36
N ARG A 13 8.51 7.72 6.23
CA ARG A 13 9.30 6.49 6.20
C ARG A 13 9.12 5.67 7.47
N ARG A 14 9.15 6.34 8.62
CA ARG A 14 8.93 5.70 9.91
C ARG A 14 7.54 5.06 10.00
N LEU A 15 6.56 5.74 9.43
CA LEU A 15 5.19 5.24 9.38
C LEU A 15 5.08 3.98 8.52
N LEU A 16 5.77 3.95 7.37
CA LEU A 16 5.82 2.76 6.51
C LEU A 16 6.41 1.56 7.26
N VAL A 17 7.50 1.77 7.97
CA VAL A 17 8.15 0.71 8.76
C VAL A 17 7.19 0.17 9.81
N ARG A 18 6.49 1.05 10.51
CA ARG A 18 5.53 0.65 11.55
C ARG A 18 4.31 -0.07 11.00
N SER A 19 3.97 0.18 9.74
CA SER A 19 2.80 -0.43 9.10
C SER A 19 3.12 -1.79 8.46
N SER A 20 4.31 -2.33 8.71
CA SER A 20 4.77 -3.61 8.15
C SER A 20 4.80 -3.63 6.62
N ILE A 21 5.08 -2.48 6.02
CA ILE A 21 5.20 -2.35 4.58
C ILE A 21 6.67 -2.50 4.20
N ASP A 22 6.92 -3.20 3.10
CA ASP A 22 8.26 -3.33 2.56
C ASP A 22 8.68 -1.99 1.94
N TYR A 23 9.26 -1.13 2.77
CA TYR A 23 9.68 0.21 2.38
C TYR A 23 10.85 0.21 1.39
N THR A 24 11.56 -0.91 1.24
CA THR A 24 12.68 -1.00 0.30
C THR A 24 12.21 -0.96 -1.15
N ARG A 25 10.91 -1.21 -1.38
CA ARG A 25 10.32 -1.20 -2.71
C ARG A 25 9.45 0.04 -2.95
N VAL A 26 9.39 0.94 -1.99
CA VAL A 26 8.59 2.16 -2.06
C VAL A 26 9.51 3.36 -2.04
N ASP A 27 9.35 4.24 -3.02
CA ASP A 27 10.05 5.50 -3.07
C ASP A 27 9.15 6.62 -2.56
N ILE A 28 9.74 7.58 -1.89
CA ILE A 28 9.04 8.71 -1.30
C ILE A 28 9.57 10.00 -1.88
N GLY A 29 8.69 10.83 -2.43
CA GLY A 29 9.02 12.17 -2.86
C GLY A 29 8.10 13.17 -2.20
N ILE A 30 8.60 14.35 -1.92
CA ILE A 30 7.79 15.41 -1.30
C ILE A 30 8.04 16.69 -2.04
N VAL A 31 6.96 17.34 -2.48
CA VAL A 31 7.01 18.63 -3.14
C VAL A 31 5.94 19.51 -2.49
N ARG A 32 6.39 20.59 -1.83
CA ARG A 32 5.52 21.58 -1.19
C ARG A 32 4.43 20.95 -0.30
N GLY A 33 4.82 19.96 0.50
CA GLY A 33 3.90 19.29 1.42
C GLY A 33 3.06 18.17 0.81
N VAL A 34 3.14 17.98 -0.50
CA VAL A 34 2.47 16.86 -1.16
C VAL A 34 3.41 15.66 -1.17
N VAL A 35 2.95 14.55 -0.60
CA VAL A 35 3.72 13.32 -0.51
C VAL A 35 3.38 12.43 -1.69
N TYR A 36 4.42 11.99 -2.40
CA TYR A 36 4.28 11.04 -3.50
C TYR A 36 4.91 9.73 -3.08
N LEU A 37 4.15 8.64 -3.17
CA LEU A 37 4.63 7.29 -2.89
C LEU A 37 4.47 6.46 -4.16
N TRP A 38 5.57 5.90 -4.64
CA TRP A 38 5.56 5.07 -5.85
C TRP A 38 6.41 3.83 -5.66
N GLY A 39 6.32 2.92 -6.62
CA GLY A 39 7.01 1.64 -6.57
C GLY A 39 6.03 0.50 -6.41
N VAL A 40 6.38 -0.49 -5.60
CA VAL A 40 5.58 -1.70 -5.39
C VAL A 40 5.07 -1.73 -3.96
N PHE A 41 3.76 -1.84 -3.78
CA PHE A 41 3.17 -2.00 -2.47
C PHE A 41 3.19 -3.48 -2.07
N ARG A 42 3.90 -3.79 -0.99
CA ARG A 42 4.03 -5.14 -0.49
C ARG A 42 4.17 -5.10 1.03
N MET A 43 3.55 -6.06 1.70
CA MET A 43 3.66 -6.18 3.16
C MET A 43 4.72 -7.21 3.53
N VAL A 44 5.49 -6.89 4.57
CA VAL A 44 6.53 -7.78 5.07
C VAL A 44 5.90 -8.93 5.84
N GLY A 45 6.33 -10.15 5.52
CA GLY A 45 5.96 -11.34 6.29
C GLY A 45 4.58 -11.90 5.99
N ILE A 46 3.80 -11.27 5.11
CA ILE A 46 2.45 -11.72 4.79
C ILE A 46 2.38 -12.02 3.30
N THR A 47 2.46 -13.30 2.94
CA THR A 47 2.29 -13.78 1.59
C THR A 47 1.36 -14.99 1.61
N PRO A 48 0.60 -15.24 0.52
CA PRO A 48 -0.24 -16.45 0.44
C PRO A 48 0.56 -17.73 0.65
N ASP A 49 1.79 -17.78 0.16
CA ASP A 49 2.66 -18.94 0.28
C ASP A 49 2.96 -19.31 1.73
N ARG A 50 3.12 -18.33 2.59
CA ARG A 50 3.35 -18.57 4.01
C ARG A 50 2.13 -19.18 4.70
N TYR A 51 0.95 -18.78 4.27
CA TYR A 51 -0.29 -19.37 4.77
C TYR A 51 -0.40 -20.83 4.38
N GLU A 52 -0.09 -21.17 3.16
CA GLU A 52 -0.10 -22.53 2.66
C GLU A 52 0.84 -23.44 3.45
N ALA A 53 2.06 -22.96 3.71
CA ALA A 53 3.06 -23.71 4.45
C ALA A 53 2.65 -23.98 5.91
N ARG A 54 1.90 -23.07 6.53
CA ARG A 54 1.49 -23.16 7.92
C ARG A 54 0.26 -24.02 8.16
N HIS A 55 -0.66 -24.06 7.21
CA HIS A 55 -2.00 -24.56 7.45
C HIS A 55 -2.39 -25.77 6.60
N GLU A 56 -1.47 -26.35 5.84
CA GLU A 56 -1.73 -27.49 4.95
C GLU A 56 -3.04 -27.30 4.17
N LEU A 57 -3.13 -26.18 3.47
CA LEU A 57 -4.36 -25.76 2.82
C LEU A 57 -4.72 -26.61 1.61
N THR A 58 -6.00 -26.94 1.52
CA THR A 58 -6.54 -27.63 0.36
C THR A 58 -6.91 -26.64 -0.74
N TYR A 59 -7.13 -27.12 -1.95
CA TYR A 59 -7.59 -26.33 -3.08
C TYR A 59 -8.81 -25.48 -2.77
N LYS A 60 -9.68 -25.98 -1.89
CA LYS A 60 -10.93 -25.28 -1.54
C LYS A 60 -10.69 -24.00 -0.73
N ASP A 61 -9.58 -23.94 -0.01
CA ASP A 61 -9.27 -22.81 0.88
C ASP A 61 -8.55 -21.66 0.18
N LEU A 62 -7.93 -21.92 -0.98
CA LEU A 62 -7.17 -20.93 -1.72
C LEU A 62 -7.96 -19.66 -2.07
N PRO A 63 -9.18 -19.75 -2.63
CA PRO A 63 -9.94 -18.53 -2.95
C PRO A 63 -10.25 -17.68 -1.73
N THR A 64 -10.56 -18.32 -0.59
CA THR A 64 -10.84 -17.61 0.65
C THR A 64 -9.60 -16.88 1.17
N LEU A 65 -8.44 -17.52 1.07
CA LEU A 65 -7.17 -16.91 1.52
C LEU A 65 -6.73 -15.76 0.64
N VAL A 66 -6.88 -15.91 -0.67
CA VAL A 66 -6.57 -14.84 -1.62
C VAL A 66 -7.48 -13.65 -1.33
N LYS A 67 -8.75 -13.88 -1.06
CA LYS A 67 -9.69 -12.83 -0.71
C LYS A 67 -9.31 -12.13 0.60
N ARG A 68 -8.94 -12.89 1.63
CA ARG A 68 -8.50 -12.33 2.92
C ARG A 68 -7.22 -11.50 2.77
N HIS A 69 -6.29 -12.01 1.97
CA HIS A 69 -5.06 -11.28 1.67
C HIS A 69 -5.38 -9.96 0.98
N HIS A 70 -6.25 -9.99 -0.02
CA HIS A 70 -6.69 -8.82 -0.76
C HIS A 70 -7.35 -7.80 0.19
N GLU A 71 -8.26 -8.25 1.06
CA GLU A 71 -8.94 -7.38 2.01
C GLU A 71 -7.97 -6.72 2.98
N MET A 72 -6.97 -7.47 3.45
CA MET A 72 -5.94 -6.96 4.34
C MET A 72 -5.10 -5.89 3.66
N MET A 73 -4.69 -6.12 2.41
CA MET A 73 -3.92 -5.14 1.64
C MET A 73 -4.71 -3.87 1.40
N THR A 74 -5.98 -4.01 1.04
CA THR A 74 -6.89 -2.88 0.83
C THR A 74 -7.07 -2.06 2.09
N LYS A 75 -7.31 -2.72 3.21
CA LYS A 75 -7.45 -2.06 4.52
C LYS A 75 -6.17 -1.32 4.90
N THR A 76 -5.01 -1.94 4.66
CA THR A 76 -3.72 -1.33 4.97
C THR A 76 -3.50 -0.08 4.12
N LEU A 77 -3.87 -0.11 2.83
CA LEU A 77 -3.76 1.04 1.95
C LEU A 77 -4.63 2.21 2.41
N TYR A 78 -5.88 1.96 2.80
CA TYR A 78 -6.76 3.01 3.34
C TYR A 78 -6.19 3.60 4.63
N THR A 79 -5.69 2.74 5.51
CA THR A 79 -5.10 3.17 6.78
C THR A 79 -3.83 3.99 6.52
N LEU A 80 -2.99 3.54 5.60
CA LEU A 80 -1.77 4.24 5.22
C LEU A 80 -2.07 5.63 4.68
N GLU A 81 -3.04 5.74 3.78
CA GLU A 81 -3.45 7.04 3.22
C GLU A 81 -3.85 8.00 4.34
N ARG A 82 -4.70 7.54 5.25
CA ARG A 82 -5.16 8.36 6.36
C ARG A 82 -4.03 8.78 7.27
N ARG A 83 -3.12 7.86 7.59
CA ARG A 83 -1.98 8.15 8.48
C ARG A 83 -0.98 9.09 7.85
N VAL A 84 -0.70 8.94 6.56
CA VAL A 84 0.20 9.86 5.85
C VAL A 84 -0.39 11.25 5.82
N LYS A 85 -1.68 11.38 5.55
CA LYS A 85 -2.36 12.67 5.59
C LYS A 85 -2.34 13.31 6.97
N GLY A 86 -2.23 12.50 8.03
CA GLY A 86 -2.14 12.98 9.40
C GLY A 86 -0.75 13.42 9.83
N VAL A 87 0.29 13.21 9.03
CA VAL A 87 1.64 13.66 9.35
C VAL A 87 1.68 15.19 9.29
N PRO A 88 2.21 15.86 10.33
CA PRO A 88 2.28 17.32 10.35
C PRO A 88 3.01 17.87 9.13
N GLY A 89 2.41 18.85 8.47
CA GLY A 89 2.96 19.50 7.29
C GLY A 89 2.53 18.89 5.97
N VAL A 90 1.90 17.72 5.99
CA VAL A 90 1.41 17.08 4.77
C VAL A 90 0.13 17.76 4.30
N GLN A 91 0.14 18.21 3.05
CA GLN A 91 -1.02 18.85 2.41
C GLN A 91 -1.88 17.82 1.69
N ASP A 92 -1.24 16.84 1.06
CA ASP A 92 -1.95 15.78 0.35
C ASP A 92 -1.00 14.61 0.11
N VAL A 93 -1.54 13.49 -0.31
CA VAL A 93 -0.75 12.30 -0.65
C VAL A 93 -1.23 11.75 -1.99
N VAL A 94 -0.26 11.38 -2.83
CA VAL A 94 -0.51 10.79 -4.14
C VAL A 94 0.18 9.43 -4.18
N PHE A 95 -0.59 8.39 -4.39
CA PHE A 95 -0.08 7.03 -4.52
C PHE A 95 0.04 6.65 -5.99
N GLN A 96 1.23 6.18 -6.38
CA GLN A 96 1.53 5.78 -7.75
C GLN A 96 2.17 4.39 -7.76
N PHE A 97 1.57 3.45 -7.03
CA PHE A 97 2.05 2.08 -6.99
C PHE A 97 1.82 1.39 -8.33
N SER A 98 2.80 0.57 -8.75
CA SER A 98 2.69 -0.16 -10.01
C SER A 98 1.72 -1.34 -9.92
N ASN A 99 1.47 -1.86 -8.73
CA ASN A 99 0.65 -3.06 -8.51
C ASN A 99 -0.71 -2.79 -7.87
N TRP A 100 -0.97 -1.58 -7.40
CA TRP A 100 -2.25 -1.20 -6.79
C TRP A 100 -2.67 0.17 -7.29
N LYS A 101 -3.95 0.31 -7.59
CA LYS A 101 -4.49 1.55 -8.13
C LYS A 101 -5.78 1.91 -7.40
N LYS A 102 -5.98 3.20 -7.13
CA LYS A 102 -7.22 3.69 -6.53
C LYS A 102 -8.14 4.20 -7.63
N GLU A 103 -9.32 3.61 -7.75
CA GLU A 103 -10.33 4.02 -8.71
C GLU A 103 -11.67 4.20 -8.01
N LYS A 104 -12.31 5.35 -8.22
CA LYS A 104 -13.62 5.68 -7.64
C LYS A 104 -13.66 5.41 -6.13
N GLY A 105 -12.60 5.77 -5.44
CA GLY A 105 -12.49 5.59 -4.00
C GLY A 105 -12.14 4.19 -3.53
N GLN A 106 -11.91 3.24 -4.45
CA GLN A 106 -11.56 1.87 -4.10
C GLN A 106 -10.14 1.52 -4.52
N TRP A 107 -9.44 0.82 -3.64
CA TRP A 107 -8.12 0.27 -3.95
C TRP A 107 -8.27 -1.09 -4.63
N LEU A 108 -7.67 -1.23 -5.81
CA LEU A 108 -7.74 -2.45 -6.61
C LEU A 108 -6.34 -2.86 -7.07
N PRO A 109 -6.05 -4.18 -7.15
CA PRO A 109 -4.85 -4.64 -7.84
C PRO A 109 -4.92 -4.20 -9.29
N VAL A 110 -3.78 -3.83 -9.86
CA VAL A 110 -3.72 -3.32 -11.24
C VAL A 110 -4.33 -4.28 -12.24
N LYS A 111 -4.08 -5.58 -12.10
CA LYS A 111 -4.66 -6.60 -12.99
C LYS A 111 -6.19 -6.59 -12.99
N GLU A 112 -6.78 -6.39 -11.82
CA GLU A 112 -8.23 -6.35 -11.68
C GLU A 112 -8.81 -5.05 -12.26
N ALA A 113 -8.12 -3.92 -12.03
CA ALA A 113 -8.52 -2.65 -12.62
C ALA A 113 -8.49 -2.68 -14.15
N GLU A 114 -7.45 -3.26 -14.72
CA GLU A 114 -7.33 -3.43 -16.17
C GLU A 114 -8.46 -4.31 -16.73
N ARG A 115 -8.82 -5.37 -16.01
CA ARG A 115 -9.91 -6.26 -16.43
C ARG A 115 -11.25 -5.51 -16.45
N LYS A 116 -11.51 -4.69 -15.44
CA LYS A 116 -12.74 -3.87 -15.38
C LYS A 116 -12.81 -2.87 -16.54
N GLU A 117 -11.69 -2.25 -16.89
CA GLU A 117 -11.63 -1.34 -18.03
C GLU A 117 -11.94 -2.05 -19.33
N ARG A 118 -11.48 -3.30 -19.50
CA ARG A 118 -11.76 -4.09 -20.71
C ARG A 118 -13.22 -4.52 -20.83
N GLU A 119 -13.92 -4.67 -19.70
CA GLU A 119 -15.32 -5.06 -19.67
C GLU A 119 -16.26 -3.89 -19.96
N GLN A 120 -15.74 -2.68 -19.93
CA GLN A 120 -16.47 -1.48 -20.32
C GLN A 120 -16.26 -1.18 -21.80
#